data_1a0c62977ddd6e1ba8656f95ce6ecf5b
#
_entry.id   1a0c62977ddd6e1ba8656f95ce6ecf5b
#
_cell.length_a   1.000
_cell.length_b   1.000
_cell.length_c   1.000
_cell.angle_alpha   90.00
_cell.angle_beta   90.00
_cell.angle_gamma   90.00
#
_symmetry.space_group_name_H-M   'P 1'
#
loop_
_entity.id
_entity.type
_entity.pdbx_description
1 polymer ?
#
loop_
_entity_poly.entity_id
_entity_poly.type
_entity_poly.pdbx_seq_one_letter_code
_entity_poly.pdbx_strand_id
1 'polypeptide(L)' 'MILEIITPEKQVFSGEVTSVQFPGINGGFEILNNHAPIISTLGKGEIRVITTDKNTEKFDINGGVIEMQNNKIIVLAD' A
#
# COMPACT_ATOMS: atom_id res chain seq x y z
N MET A 1 -2.59 -11.10 2.42
CA MET A 1 -1.56 -10.26 3.08
C MET A 1 -2.21 -9.12 3.84
N ILE A 2 -1.54 -8.64 4.85
CA ILE A 2 -2.03 -7.53 5.67
C ILE A 2 -1.50 -6.22 5.11
N LEU A 3 -2.37 -5.21 5.02
CA LEU A 3 -1.99 -3.86 4.63
C LEU A 3 -2.38 -2.88 5.71
N GLU A 4 -1.45 -1.98 6.06
CA GLU A 4 -1.72 -0.83 6.93
C GLU A 4 -1.28 0.42 6.21
N ILE A 5 -2.15 1.42 6.15
CA ILE A 5 -1.83 2.74 5.60
C ILE A 5 -1.97 3.75 6.74
N ILE A 6 -0.87 4.41 7.06
CA ILE A 6 -0.78 5.32 8.20
C ILE A 6 -0.33 6.69 7.72
N THR A 7 -1.03 7.73 8.18
CA THR A 7 -0.61 9.13 8.00
C THR A 7 -0.21 9.68 9.36
N PRO A 8 0.42 10.87 9.43
CA PRO A 8 0.76 11.47 10.72
C PRO A 8 -0.43 11.66 11.64
N GLU A 9 -1.63 11.76 11.09
CA GLU A 9 -2.82 12.08 11.87
C GLU A 9 -3.59 10.84 12.30
N LYS A 10 -3.58 9.77 11.49
CA LYS A 10 -4.40 8.61 11.80
C LYS A 10 -4.02 7.41 10.94
N GLN A 11 -4.52 6.24 11.32
CA GLN A 11 -4.50 5.06 10.48
C GLN A 11 -5.67 5.16 9.50
N VAL A 12 -5.35 5.16 8.20
CA VAL A 12 -6.35 5.33 7.14
C VAL A 12 -6.97 4.00 6.73
N PHE A 13 -6.18 2.93 6.79
CA PHE A 13 -6.65 1.60 6.41
C PHE A 13 -5.88 0.54 7.19
N SER A 14 -6.57 -0.54 7.53
CA SER A 14 -5.95 -1.73 8.09
C SER A 14 -6.82 -2.92 7.75
N GLY A 15 -6.24 -3.94 7.14
CA GLY A 15 -7.01 -5.14 6.82
C GLY A 15 -6.29 -6.09 5.91
N GLU A 16 -6.96 -7.21 5.63
CA GLU A 16 -6.47 -8.22 4.71
C GLU A 16 -6.80 -7.83 3.27
N VAL A 17 -5.83 -7.99 2.39
CA VAL A 17 -5.96 -7.62 0.99
C VAL A 17 -5.33 -8.69 0.12
N THR A 18 -5.74 -8.73 -1.16
CA THR A 18 -5.18 -9.68 -2.12
C THR A 18 -4.20 -9.02 -3.06
N SER A 19 -4.36 -7.72 -3.32
CA SER A 19 -3.41 -6.97 -4.14
C SER A 19 -3.45 -5.49 -3.78
N VAL A 20 -2.34 -4.80 -4.03
CA VAL A 20 -2.24 -3.36 -3.82
C VAL A 20 -1.41 -2.77 -4.95
N GLN A 21 -1.93 -1.71 -5.59
CA GLN A 21 -1.19 -0.95 -6.58
C GLN A 21 -0.74 0.36 -5.95
N PHE A 22 0.52 0.70 -6.15
CA PHE A 22 1.16 1.88 -5.56
C PHE A 22 1.67 2.85 -6.62
N PRO A 23 1.63 4.16 -6.34
CA PRO A 23 2.25 5.17 -7.20
C PRO A 23 3.71 5.34 -6.82
N GLY A 24 4.59 4.44 -7.30
CA GLY A 24 6.03 4.57 -7.06
C GLY A 24 6.59 5.79 -7.74
N ILE A 25 7.66 6.39 -7.19
CA ILE A 25 8.27 7.59 -7.79
C ILE A 25 8.87 7.31 -9.16
N ASN A 26 9.21 6.06 -9.44
CA ASN A 26 9.76 5.64 -10.74
C ASN A 26 8.72 4.90 -11.58
N GLY A 27 7.45 5.03 -11.25
CA GLY A 27 6.36 4.37 -11.94
C GLY A 27 5.53 3.49 -11.01
N GLY A 28 4.31 3.24 -11.40
CA GLY A 28 3.40 2.41 -10.60
C GLY A 28 3.85 0.95 -10.54
N PHE A 29 3.53 0.29 -9.44
CA PHE A 29 3.81 -1.13 -9.28
C PHE A 29 2.72 -1.79 -8.45
N GLU A 30 2.64 -3.12 -8.53
CA GLU A 30 1.62 -3.89 -7.81
C GLU A 30 2.29 -4.95 -6.94
N ILE A 31 1.75 -5.15 -5.74
CA ILE A 31 2.20 -6.19 -4.82
C ILE A 31 1.08 -7.19 -4.63
N LEU A 32 1.40 -8.45 -4.82
CA LEU A 32 0.49 -9.58 -4.61
C LEU A 32 0.93 -10.37 -3.38
N ASN A 33 0.08 -11.33 -2.96
CA ASN A 33 0.38 -12.20 -1.83
C ASN A 33 1.78 -12.82 -1.96
N ASN A 34 2.48 -12.86 -0.84
CA ASN A 34 3.81 -13.49 -0.72
C ASN A 34 4.89 -12.87 -1.58
N HIS A 35 4.72 -11.60 -1.94
CA HIS A 35 5.77 -10.85 -2.64
C HIS A 35 7.02 -10.79 -1.75
N ALA A 36 8.19 -10.82 -2.39
CA ALA A 36 9.46 -10.67 -1.69
C ALA A 36 9.53 -9.35 -0.93
N PRO A 37 10.35 -9.27 0.13
CA PRO A 37 10.52 -8.02 0.87
C PRO A 37 10.91 -6.86 -0.04
N ILE A 38 10.33 -5.68 0.21
CA ILE A 38 10.58 -4.49 -0.58
C ILE A 38 10.48 -3.25 0.32
N ILE A 39 11.32 -2.26 0.04
CA ILE A 39 11.22 -0.92 0.59
C ILE A 39 11.25 0.00 -0.61
N SER A 40 10.27 0.91 -0.71
CA SER A 40 10.17 1.80 -1.87
C SER A 40 9.59 3.14 -1.46
N THR A 41 9.98 4.18 -2.20
CA THR A 41 9.44 5.52 -2.04
C THR A 41 8.26 5.70 -2.97
N LEU A 42 7.19 6.30 -2.46
CA LEU A 42 5.97 6.57 -3.21
C LEU A 42 5.91 8.03 -3.60
N GLY A 43 5.37 8.29 -4.78
CA GLY A 43 5.06 9.63 -5.23
C GLY A 43 3.61 9.99 -4.95
N LYS A 44 3.21 11.18 -5.42
CA LYS A 44 1.82 11.61 -5.36
C LYS A 44 0.99 10.74 -6.28
N GLY A 45 -0.13 10.24 -5.80
CA GLY A 45 -1.02 9.44 -6.61
C GLY A 45 -1.98 8.65 -5.78
N GLU A 46 -2.51 7.59 -6.36
CA GLU A 46 -3.55 6.78 -5.77
C GLU A 46 -3.02 5.39 -5.40
N ILE A 47 -3.30 4.96 -4.17
CA ILE A 47 -3.10 3.58 -3.77
C ILE A 47 -4.42 2.86 -4.05
N ARG A 48 -4.36 1.77 -4.81
CA ARG A 48 -5.55 0.99 -5.15
C ARG A 48 -5.46 -0.38 -4.51
N VAL A 49 -6.45 -0.69 -3.68
CA VAL A 49 -6.46 -1.89 -2.85
C VAL A 49 -7.59 -2.81 -3.29
N ILE A 50 -7.31 -4.10 -3.41
CA ILE A 50 -8.36 -5.11 -3.60
C ILE A 50 -8.39 -5.94 -2.34
N THR A 51 -9.52 -5.90 -1.64
CA THR A 51 -9.72 -6.62 -0.39
C THR A 51 -10.03 -8.09 -0.64
N THR A 52 -10.01 -8.89 0.42
CA THR A 52 -10.35 -10.31 0.32
C THR A 52 -11.80 -10.53 -0.11
N ASP A 53 -12.67 -9.54 0.13
CA ASP A 53 -14.07 -9.57 -0.31
C ASP A 53 -14.23 -9.15 -1.76
N LYS A 54 -13.11 -8.93 -2.47
CA LYS A 54 -13.09 -8.50 -3.87
C LYS A 54 -13.62 -7.09 -4.08
N ASN A 55 -13.64 -6.27 -3.03
CA ASN A 55 -13.96 -4.85 -3.14
C ASN A 55 -12.71 -4.06 -3.47
N THR A 56 -12.87 -2.99 -4.23
CA THR A 56 -11.79 -2.07 -4.56
C THR A 56 -11.91 -0.83 -3.71
N GLU A 57 -10.82 -0.44 -3.04
CA GLU A 57 -10.76 0.80 -2.28
C GLU A 57 -9.58 1.61 -2.79
N LYS A 58 -9.71 2.93 -2.77
CA LYS A 58 -8.71 3.84 -3.32
C LYS A 58 -8.39 4.92 -2.30
N PHE A 59 -7.09 5.25 -2.20
CA PHE A 59 -6.61 6.25 -1.26
C PHE A 59 -5.63 7.18 -1.97
N ASP A 60 -5.92 8.49 -1.95
CA ASP A 60 -5.00 9.47 -2.52
C ASP A 60 -3.93 9.82 -1.51
N ILE A 61 -2.68 9.84 -1.96
CA ILE A 61 -1.55 10.22 -1.12
C ILE A 61 -0.70 11.26 -1.83
N ASN A 62 0.07 12.04 -1.05
CA ASN A 62 0.99 13.03 -1.58
C ASN A 62 2.41 12.51 -1.69
N GLY A 63 2.64 11.29 -1.23
CA GLY A 63 3.95 10.67 -1.20
C GLY A 63 4.05 9.79 0.02
N GLY A 64 5.18 9.13 0.21
CA GLY A 64 5.39 8.29 1.37
C GLY A 64 6.39 7.20 1.13
N VAL A 65 6.40 6.22 2.02
CA VAL A 65 7.30 5.07 1.97
C VAL A 65 6.49 3.82 2.23
N ILE A 66 6.86 2.74 1.55
CA ILE A 66 6.27 1.44 1.82
C ILE A 66 7.36 0.46 2.23
N GLU A 67 7.02 -0.40 3.17
CA GLU A 67 7.85 -1.52 3.54
C GLU A 67 6.99 -2.78 3.53
N MET A 68 7.48 -3.84 2.91
CA MET A 68 6.84 -5.14 2.94
C MET A 68 7.82 -6.19 3.39
N GLN A 69 7.39 -7.02 4.34
CA GLN A 69 8.07 -8.27 4.70
C GLN A 69 7.09 -9.18 5.41
N ASN A 70 7.34 -10.48 5.33
CA ASN A 70 6.51 -11.49 5.99
C ASN A 70 5.02 -11.35 5.63
N ASN A 71 4.74 -11.07 4.36
CA ASN A 71 3.37 -10.93 3.84
C ASN A 71 2.59 -9.80 4.52
N LYS A 72 3.28 -8.77 4.98
CA LYS A 72 2.68 -7.59 5.60
C LYS A 72 3.25 -6.33 4.98
N ILE A 73 2.38 -5.41 4.59
CA ILE A 73 2.74 -4.13 4.00
C ILE A 73 2.39 -3.02 4.97
N ILE A 74 3.34 -2.13 5.22
CA ILE A 74 3.11 -0.91 5.99
C ILE A 74 3.41 0.27 5.08
N VAL A 75 2.45 1.18 4.97
CA VAL A 75 2.59 2.42 4.21
C VAL A 75 2.59 3.58 5.18
N LEU A 76 3.64 4.39 5.13
CA LEU A 76 3.72 5.65 5.87
C LEU A 76 3.54 6.76 4.85
N ALA A 77 2.33 7.32 4.77
CA ALA A 77 1.99 8.35 3.80
C ALA A 77 2.15 9.74 4.42
N ASP A 78 2.49 10.69 3.58
CA ASP A 78 2.62 12.10 4.00
C ASP A 78 1.27 12.73 4.29
#